data_5a347a9ca5fc504e12814ee0dae9632e
#
_entry.id   5a347a9ca5fc504e12814ee0dae9632e
#
_cell.length_a   1.000
_cell.length_b   1.000
_cell.length_c   1.000
_cell.angle_alpha   90.00
_cell.angle_beta   90.00
_cell.angle_gamma   90.00
#
_symmetry.space_group_name_H-M   'P 1'
#
loop_
_entity.id
_entity.type
_entity.pdbx_description
1 polymer ?
#
loop_
_entity_poly.entity_id
_entity_poly.type
_entity_poly.pdbx_seq_one_letter_code
_entity_poly.pdbx_strand_id
1 'polypeptide(L)'
;MRNALILAVAATLATGTAAWAQSAPAAKCDNPNALGVSRVVEIDTTGGPGFGFEHFKAYDFLKDKEVVLTFDDGPWPGNTPRVLKALADQCTKAMFFTIGKHAGWHPEILKSVKAAGHTVGSHTWSHKDLSRLTQQEAVDEFEKGVAAVSIALGNKPVDPFFRFPTLRNPPDMMKYVGERNVAVFSTDFDSFDFKMRKPEQVIKSVMTKLEKHGKGIILMHDFQHATSEAIPELLKKLKDGGYKVVQIVGKTPIEPKPEYVAQVQKEIGGGLDEARPMSSVIKTIEGN
;
A
#
# COMPACT_ATOMS: atom_id res chain seq x y z
N MET A 1 34.35 6.93 -69.34
CA MET A 1 34.69 6.20 -68.12
C MET A 1 34.09 7.01 -66.95
N ARG A 2 32.96 6.60 -66.45
CA ARG A 2 32.21 7.32 -65.37
C ARG A 2 32.28 6.44 -64.12
N ASN A 3 33.01 6.88 -63.09
CA ASN A 3 33.09 6.22 -61.78
C ASN A 3 31.90 6.61 -60.99
N ALA A 4 31.08 5.60 -60.58
CA ALA A 4 30.01 5.76 -59.64
C ALA A 4 30.54 5.47 -58.25
N LEU A 5 30.46 6.47 -57.37
CA LEU A 5 30.75 6.36 -55.94
C LEU A 5 29.48 5.82 -55.24
N ILE A 6 29.59 4.65 -54.64
CA ILE A 6 28.54 4.11 -53.78
C ILE A 6 28.82 4.54 -52.33
N LEU A 7 27.94 5.41 -51.79
CA LEU A 7 27.94 5.76 -50.37
C LEU A 7 27.18 4.67 -49.61
N ALA A 8 27.88 3.94 -48.76
CA ALA A 8 27.29 3.04 -47.78
C ALA A 8 26.91 3.83 -46.51
N VAL A 9 25.61 3.95 -46.24
CA VAL A 9 25.09 4.50 -44.98
C VAL A 9 25.03 3.36 -43.95
N ALA A 10 25.92 3.43 -42.98
CA ALA A 10 25.86 2.51 -41.81
C ALA A 10 24.85 3.04 -40.82
N ALA A 11 23.72 2.36 -40.68
CA ALA A 11 22.74 2.61 -39.63
C ALA A 11 23.20 1.94 -38.30
N THR A 12 23.62 2.74 -37.35
CA THR A 12 23.92 2.29 -35.98
C THR A 12 22.62 2.14 -35.20
N LEU A 13 22.21 0.88 -34.96
CA LEU A 13 21.15 0.53 -34.01
C LEU A 13 21.67 0.73 -32.59
N ALA A 14 21.22 1.81 -31.95
CA ALA A 14 21.44 2.00 -30.53
C ALA A 14 20.49 1.07 -29.74
N THR A 15 21.01 -0.06 -29.26
CA THR A 15 20.30 -0.91 -28.29
C THR A 15 20.31 -0.22 -26.94
N GLY A 16 19.22 0.46 -26.59
CA GLY A 16 19.00 0.99 -25.26
C GLY A 16 18.80 -0.18 -24.28
N THR A 17 19.82 -0.50 -23.49
CA THR A 17 19.66 -1.38 -22.32
C THR A 17 18.88 -0.62 -21.26
N ALA A 18 17.63 -1.02 -21.02
CA ALA A 18 16.87 -0.56 -19.88
C ALA A 18 17.62 -0.99 -18.60
N ALA A 19 18.23 -0.01 -17.94
CA ALA A 19 18.83 -0.23 -16.63
C ALA A 19 17.69 -0.48 -15.64
N TRP A 20 17.51 -1.71 -15.22
CA TRP A 20 16.63 -2.07 -14.10
C TRP A 20 17.17 -1.33 -12.87
N ALA A 21 16.35 -0.47 -12.30
CA ALA A 21 16.66 0.18 -11.04
C ALA A 21 16.81 -0.91 -9.97
N GLN A 22 18.04 -1.24 -9.63
CA GLN A 22 18.33 -2.08 -8.48
C GLN A 22 17.74 -1.39 -7.25
N SER A 23 16.84 -2.07 -6.56
CA SER A 23 16.35 -1.63 -5.25
C SER A 23 17.57 -1.38 -4.36
N ALA A 24 17.62 -0.18 -3.74
CA ALA A 24 18.67 0.13 -2.79
C ALA A 24 18.78 -1.00 -1.74
N PRO A 25 19.99 -1.39 -1.34
CA PRO A 25 20.16 -2.44 -0.34
C PRO A 25 19.37 -2.05 0.91
N ALA A 26 18.59 -3.00 1.44
CA ALA A 26 17.83 -2.81 2.67
C ALA A 26 18.75 -2.22 3.74
N ALA A 27 18.33 -1.14 4.39
CA ALA A 27 19.09 -0.50 5.46
C ALA A 27 19.52 -1.58 6.46
N LYS A 28 20.83 -1.58 6.79
CA LYS A 28 21.43 -2.58 7.67
C LYS A 28 20.70 -2.51 9.02
N CYS A 29 20.19 -3.63 9.49
CA CYS A 29 19.52 -3.70 10.77
C CYS A 29 20.55 -3.63 11.90
N ASP A 30 20.53 -2.57 12.69
CA ASP A 30 21.46 -2.40 13.80
C ASP A 30 21.06 -3.20 15.05
N ASN A 31 19.85 -3.75 15.09
CA ASN A 31 19.34 -4.58 16.17
C ASN A 31 19.56 -6.07 15.89
N PRO A 32 20.59 -6.72 16.50
CA PRO A 32 20.87 -8.13 16.27
C PRO A 32 19.76 -9.06 16.77
N ASN A 33 18.89 -8.52 17.64
CA ASN A 33 17.73 -9.23 18.20
C ASN A 33 16.41 -8.84 17.54
N ALA A 34 16.42 -8.19 16.37
CA ALA A 34 15.19 -7.81 15.68
C ALA A 34 14.41 -9.05 15.21
N LEU A 35 13.08 -8.87 15.05
CA LEU A 35 12.23 -9.84 14.38
C LEU A 35 12.65 -10.01 12.90
N GLY A 36 12.98 -8.92 12.23
CA GLY A 36 13.50 -8.91 10.86
C GLY A 36 12.47 -9.30 9.82
N VAL A 37 12.97 -9.55 8.61
CA VAL A 37 12.24 -10.16 7.49
C VAL A 37 12.91 -11.50 7.20
N SER A 38 12.14 -12.58 7.26
CA SER A 38 12.69 -13.95 7.06
C SER A 38 12.96 -14.26 5.60
N ARG A 39 12.11 -13.75 4.71
CA ARG A 39 12.26 -13.84 3.25
C ARG A 39 11.38 -12.80 2.55
N VAL A 40 11.72 -12.52 1.30
CA VAL A 40 10.91 -11.71 0.40
C VAL A 40 10.22 -12.65 -0.59
N VAL A 41 8.93 -12.41 -0.83
CA VAL A 41 8.14 -13.10 -1.86
C VAL A 41 7.78 -12.08 -2.92
N GLU A 42 8.28 -12.29 -4.13
CA GLU A 42 7.88 -11.53 -5.31
C GLU A 42 6.66 -12.19 -5.94
N ILE A 43 5.62 -11.40 -6.18
CA ILE A 43 4.37 -11.85 -6.82
C ILE A 43 4.29 -11.31 -8.24
N ASP A 44 4.10 -12.21 -9.20
CA ASP A 44 3.64 -11.86 -10.53
C ASP A 44 2.12 -11.64 -10.47
N THR A 45 1.70 -10.40 -10.64
CA THR A 45 0.30 -9.98 -10.49
C THR A 45 -0.50 -10.05 -11.79
N THR A 46 0.07 -10.63 -12.84
CA THR A 46 -0.61 -10.81 -14.14
C THR A 46 -1.94 -11.54 -13.97
N GLY A 47 -3.01 -10.96 -14.50
CA GLY A 47 -4.35 -11.53 -14.40
C GLY A 47 -5.04 -11.37 -13.03
N GLY A 48 -4.42 -10.67 -12.07
CA GLY A 48 -5.03 -10.32 -10.79
C GLY A 48 -5.26 -11.50 -9.85
N PRO A 49 -4.21 -12.27 -9.47
CA PRO A 49 -4.39 -13.35 -8.51
C PRO A 49 -4.91 -12.85 -7.16
N GLY A 50 -5.72 -13.66 -6.48
CA GLY A 50 -6.24 -13.36 -5.15
C GLY A 50 -5.49 -14.13 -4.06
N PHE A 51 -5.23 -13.48 -2.93
CA PHE A 51 -4.52 -14.02 -1.76
C PHE A 51 -5.32 -13.82 -0.47
N GLY A 52 -5.15 -14.73 0.48
CA GLY A 52 -5.83 -14.71 1.79
C GLY A 52 -7.03 -15.65 1.86
N PHE A 53 -6.98 -16.59 2.80
CA PHE A 53 -7.91 -17.73 2.88
C PHE A 53 -9.34 -17.35 3.25
N GLU A 54 -9.60 -16.14 3.73
CA GLU A 54 -10.97 -15.67 3.92
C GLU A 54 -11.78 -15.78 2.61
N HIS A 55 -11.14 -15.45 1.47
CA HIS A 55 -11.81 -15.45 0.16
C HIS A 55 -11.09 -16.24 -0.93
N PHE A 56 -9.76 -16.36 -0.87
CA PHE A 56 -8.94 -16.94 -1.95
C PHE A 56 -8.08 -18.08 -1.43
N LYS A 57 -8.35 -19.31 -1.90
CA LYS A 57 -7.69 -20.53 -1.41
C LYS A 57 -6.65 -21.10 -2.37
N ALA A 58 -6.48 -20.48 -3.53
CA ALA A 58 -5.65 -21.04 -4.60
C ALA A 58 -4.15 -20.97 -4.31
N TYR A 59 -3.70 -19.94 -3.57
CA TYR A 59 -2.27 -19.66 -3.38
C TYR A 59 -1.90 -19.63 -1.90
N ASP A 60 -1.55 -20.80 -1.37
CA ASP A 60 -0.96 -20.94 -0.03
C ASP A 60 0.55 -20.84 -0.11
N PHE A 61 1.10 -19.64 0.01
CA PHE A 61 2.53 -19.40 -0.11
C PHE A 61 3.26 -19.28 1.24
N LEU A 62 2.52 -19.19 2.35
CA LEU A 62 3.08 -19.08 3.68
C LEU A 62 3.39 -20.46 4.28
N LYS A 63 4.56 -20.58 4.89
CA LYS A 63 4.96 -21.75 5.69
C LYS A 63 4.49 -21.59 7.12
N ASP A 64 4.55 -22.67 7.90
CA ASP A 64 4.24 -22.64 9.32
C ASP A 64 5.04 -21.54 10.04
N LYS A 65 4.36 -20.83 10.94
CA LYS A 65 4.89 -19.67 11.66
C LYS A 65 5.28 -18.48 10.79
N GLU A 66 4.90 -18.43 9.51
CA GLU A 66 5.07 -17.24 8.69
C GLU A 66 3.84 -16.33 8.74
N VAL A 67 4.10 -15.03 8.79
CA VAL A 67 3.06 -13.99 8.81
C VAL A 67 3.37 -12.89 7.81
N VAL A 68 2.32 -12.33 7.20
CA VAL A 68 2.36 -11.06 6.48
C VAL A 68 1.59 -10.04 7.31
N LEU A 69 2.27 -8.96 7.68
CA LEU A 69 1.65 -7.83 8.38
C LEU A 69 1.01 -6.91 7.35
N THR A 70 -0.29 -6.64 7.49
CA THR A 70 -0.98 -5.71 6.61
C THR A 70 -1.75 -4.66 7.39
N PHE A 71 -1.71 -3.42 6.90
CA PHE A 71 -2.37 -2.27 7.49
C PHE A 71 -3.24 -1.57 6.46
N ASP A 72 -4.50 -1.33 6.79
CA ASP A 72 -5.47 -0.66 5.94
C ASP A 72 -5.75 0.76 6.45
N ASP A 73 -6.35 1.57 5.59
CA ASP A 73 -6.93 2.89 5.84
C ASP A 73 -5.96 4.05 6.04
N GLY A 74 -4.68 3.80 6.34
CA GLY A 74 -3.69 4.88 6.42
C GLY A 74 -3.49 5.67 5.12
N PRO A 75 -2.57 6.66 5.13
CA PRO A 75 -1.76 7.10 6.27
C PRO A 75 -2.52 8.05 7.21
N TRP A 76 -2.18 8.02 8.49
CA TRP A 76 -2.81 8.89 9.49
C TRP A 76 -1.79 9.54 10.44
N PRO A 77 -1.89 10.86 10.71
CA PRO A 77 -0.98 11.56 11.60
C PRO A 77 -0.89 10.94 12.99
N GLY A 78 0.31 10.85 13.53
CA GLY A 78 0.60 10.28 14.85
C GLY A 78 0.57 8.76 14.88
N ASN A 79 -0.43 8.10 14.30
CA ASN A 79 -0.59 6.66 14.37
C ASN A 79 0.30 5.92 13.35
N THR A 80 0.20 6.22 12.05
CA THR A 80 1.08 5.61 11.04
C THR A 80 2.56 5.80 11.34
N PRO A 81 3.06 7.01 11.72
CA PRO A 81 4.45 7.18 12.14
C PRO A 81 4.86 6.30 13.34
N ARG A 82 3.95 6.08 14.32
CA ARG A 82 4.22 5.17 15.45
C ARG A 82 4.37 3.72 15.00
N VAL A 83 3.50 3.27 14.09
CA VAL A 83 3.61 1.93 13.46
C VAL A 83 4.94 1.81 12.72
N LEU A 84 5.32 2.79 11.90
CA LEU A 84 6.58 2.79 11.17
C LEU A 84 7.80 2.70 12.09
N LYS A 85 7.77 3.46 13.20
CA LYS A 85 8.85 3.38 14.21
C LYS A 85 8.97 1.97 14.78
N ALA A 86 7.87 1.35 15.17
CA ALA A 86 7.88 -0.01 15.73
C ALA A 86 8.38 -1.04 14.72
N LEU A 87 7.99 -0.94 13.44
CA LEU A 87 8.48 -1.80 12.37
C LEU A 87 9.99 -1.59 12.14
N ALA A 88 10.45 -0.34 12.16
CA ALA A 88 11.86 -0.01 12.02
C ALA A 88 12.71 -0.55 13.18
N ASP A 89 12.25 -0.38 14.44
CA ASP A 89 12.92 -0.90 15.65
C ASP A 89 13.10 -2.43 15.60
N GLN A 90 12.22 -3.13 14.88
CA GLN A 90 12.27 -4.57 14.66
C GLN A 90 12.80 -4.96 13.26
N CYS A 91 13.29 -4.01 12.48
CA CYS A 91 13.81 -4.19 11.11
C CYS A 91 12.89 -5.03 10.23
N THR A 92 11.59 -4.93 10.42
CA THR A 92 10.59 -5.72 9.71
C THR A 92 9.80 -4.88 8.71
N LYS A 93 9.05 -5.53 7.85
CA LYS A 93 8.29 -4.90 6.76
C LYS A 93 6.83 -5.31 6.81
N ALA A 94 5.98 -4.46 6.21
CA ALA A 94 4.55 -4.69 6.12
C ALA A 94 4.02 -4.21 4.75
N MET A 95 2.77 -4.56 4.45
CA MET A 95 2.00 -3.98 3.37
C MET A 95 1.02 -2.94 3.92
N PHE A 96 0.86 -1.84 3.21
CA PHE A 96 -0.10 -0.79 3.55
C PHE A 96 -1.08 -0.62 2.39
N PHE A 97 -2.36 -0.80 2.65
CA PHE A 97 -3.44 -0.56 1.70
C PHE A 97 -4.06 0.81 1.99
N THR A 98 -3.70 1.77 1.17
CA THR A 98 -3.90 3.18 1.44
C THR A 98 -5.19 3.71 0.84
N ILE A 99 -6.01 4.41 1.63
CA ILE A 99 -7.14 5.19 1.12
C ILE A 99 -6.60 6.41 0.35
N GLY A 100 -7.05 6.61 -0.88
CA GLY A 100 -6.59 7.68 -1.75
C GLY A 100 -6.74 9.07 -1.15
N LYS A 101 -7.88 9.38 -0.51
CA LYS A 101 -8.07 10.66 0.21
C LYS A 101 -7.04 10.87 1.29
N HIS A 102 -6.74 9.85 2.09
CA HIS A 102 -5.74 9.94 3.16
C HIS A 102 -4.33 10.11 2.59
N ALA A 103 -4.01 9.45 1.47
CA ALA A 103 -2.77 9.68 0.74
C ALA A 103 -2.64 11.14 0.29
N GLY A 104 -3.72 11.72 -0.25
CA GLY A 104 -3.76 13.12 -0.67
C GLY A 104 -3.64 14.12 0.49
N TRP A 105 -4.20 13.80 1.67
CA TRP A 105 -4.12 14.65 2.86
C TRP A 105 -2.76 14.57 3.56
N HIS A 106 -2.07 13.44 3.51
CA HIS A 106 -0.85 13.17 4.25
C HIS A 106 0.25 12.54 3.37
N PRO A 107 0.59 13.17 2.23
CA PRO A 107 1.53 12.59 1.26
C PRO A 107 2.94 12.40 1.84
N GLU A 108 3.36 13.23 2.79
CA GLU A 108 4.67 13.13 3.46
C GLU A 108 4.76 11.85 4.33
N ILE A 109 3.65 11.45 4.96
CA ILE A 109 3.61 10.21 5.75
C ILE A 109 3.69 9.01 4.81
N LEU A 110 2.93 9.01 3.69
CA LEU A 110 2.97 7.92 2.72
C LEU A 110 4.35 7.79 2.06
N LYS A 111 5.01 8.91 1.75
CA LYS A 111 6.41 8.90 1.28
C LYS A 111 7.33 8.23 2.30
N SER A 112 7.12 8.49 3.60
CA SER A 112 7.90 7.87 4.68
C SER A 112 7.66 6.35 4.74
N VAL A 113 6.40 5.89 4.57
CA VAL A 113 6.06 4.46 4.45
C VAL A 113 6.87 3.81 3.31
N LYS A 114 6.84 4.43 2.13
CA LYS A 114 7.54 3.89 0.95
C LYS A 114 9.07 3.95 1.10
N ALA A 115 9.60 5.05 1.62
CA ALA A 115 11.03 5.23 1.87
C ALA A 115 11.58 4.23 2.89
N ALA A 116 10.77 3.81 3.87
CA ALA A 116 11.11 2.75 4.81
C ALA A 116 11.09 1.34 4.18
N GLY A 117 10.78 1.22 2.87
CA GLY A 117 10.81 -0.03 2.12
C GLY A 117 9.60 -0.94 2.34
N HIS A 118 8.49 -0.37 2.79
CA HIS A 118 7.22 -1.10 2.87
C HIS A 118 6.53 -1.15 1.51
N THR A 119 5.66 -2.14 1.33
CA THR A 119 4.80 -2.27 0.15
C THR A 119 3.58 -1.39 0.32
N VAL A 120 3.25 -0.59 -0.71
CA VAL A 120 2.14 0.36 -0.68
C VAL A 120 1.18 0.06 -1.81
N GLY A 121 0.06 -0.58 -1.49
CA GLY A 121 -1.07 -0.82 -2.38
C GLY A 121 -2.19 0.22 -2.22
N SER A 122 -3.29 0.02 -2.97
CA SER A 122 -4.46 0.89 -2.93
C SER A 122 -5.63 0.26 -2.18
N HIS A 123 -6.44 1.10 -1.52
CA HIS A 123 -7.67 0.75 -0.81
C HIS A 123 -8.85 1.63 -1.23
N THR A 124 -8.98 1.89 -2.54
CA THR A 124 -9.92 2.81 -3.17
C THR A 124 -9.63 4.29 -2.89
N TRP A 125 -10.41 5.17 -3.51
CA TRP A 125 -10.34 6.62 -3.30
C TRP A 125 -10.88 7.03 -1.92
N SER A 126 -12.07 6.53 -1.55
CA SER A 126 -12.80 7.02 -0.37
C SER A 126 -13.38 5.93 0.52
N HIS A 127 -12.88 4.69 0.42
CA HIS A 127 -13.29 3.54 1.21
C HIS A 127 -14.77 3.17 1.06
N LYS A 128 -15.38 3.39 -0.11
CA LYS A 128 -16.73 2.93 -0.37
C LYS A 128 -16.78 1.41 -0.58
N ASP A 129 -17.86 0.79 -0.13
CA ASP A 129 -18.17 -0.61 -0.44
C ASP A 129 -18.53 -0.73 -1.93
N LEU A 130 -17.58 -1.24 -2.74
CA LEU A 130 -17.74 -1.32 -4.19
C LEU A 130 -18.88 -2.23 -4.63
N SER A 131 -19.34 -3.15 -3.77
CA SER A 131 -20.48 -4.03 -4.07
C SER A 131 -21.83 -3.30 -4.10
N ARG A 132 -21.85 -2.04 -3.67
CA ARG A 132 -23.05 -1.20 -3.60
C ARG A 132 -23.05 -0.08 -4.63
N LEU A 133 -22.05 -0.03 -5.48
CA LEU A 133 -21.88 0.99 -6.50
C LEU A 133 -22.22 0.43 -7.88
N THR A 134 -22.51 1.30 -8.82
CA THR A 134 -22.51 0.94 -10.24
C THR A 134 -21.08 0.54 -10.66
N GLN A 135 -20.96 -0.22 -11.76
CA GLN A 135 -19.65 -0.62 -12.26
C GLN A 135 -18.72 0.59 -12.51
N GLN A 136 -19.24 1.67 -13.10
CA GLN A 136 -18.43 2.86 -13.38
C GLN A 136 -17.97 3.55 -12.09
N GLU A 137 -18.85 3.72 -11.10
CA GLU A 137 -18.49 4.30 -9.80
C GLU A 137 -17.45 3.46 -9.08
N ALA A 138 -17.54 2.13 -9.15
CA ALA A 138 -16.57 1.22 -8.55
C ALA A 138 -15.21 1.30 -9.25
N VAL A 139 -15.18 1.40 -10.59
CA VAL A 139 -13.96 1.66 -11.37
C VAL A 139 -13.35 3.01 -10.99
N ASP A 140 -14.17 4.06 -10.86
CA ASP A 140 -13.69 5.39 -10.48
C ASP A 140 -13.06 5.38 -9.08
N GLU A 141 -13.67 4.68 -8.10
CA GLU A 141 -13.11 4.52 -6.75
C GLU A 141 -11.76 3.78 -6.77
N PHE A 142 -11.62 2.73 -7.59
CA PHE A 142 -10.37 2.00 -7.74
C PHE A 142 -9.29 2.85 -8.40
N GLU A 143 -9.55 3.41 -9.59
CA GLU A 143 -8.56 4.15 -10.38
C GLU A 143 -8.14 5.47 -9.70
N LYS A 144 -9.08 6.21 -9.10
CA LYS A 144 -8.76 7.39 -8.29
C LYS A 144 -7.90 7.02 -7.08
N GLY A 145 -8.14 5.87 -6.45
CA GLY A 145 -7.30 5.35 -5.37
C GLY A 145 -5.86 5.16 -5.83
N VAL A 146 -5.65 4.46 -6.95
CA VAL A 146 -4.32 4.26 -7.55
C VAL A 146 -3.67 5.59 -7.91
N ALA A 147 -4.40 6.50 -8.56
CA ALA A 147 -3.90 7.82 -8.96
C ALA A 147 -3.46 8.65 -7.74
N ALA A 148 -4.26 8.66 -6.67
CA ALA A 148 -3.94 9.39 -5.45
C ALA A 148 -2.68 8.88 -4.74
N VAL A 149 -2.54 7.56 -4.64
CA VAL A 149 -1.32 6.95 -4.09
C VAL A 149 -0.11 7.32 -4.94
N SER A 150 -0.19 7.24 -6.27
CA SER A 150 0.88 7.65 -7.18
C SER A 150 1.27 9.12 -6.99
N ILE A 151 0.30 10.05 -6.98
CA ILE A 151 0.52 11.48 -6.77
C ILE A 151 1.21 11.71 -5.42
N ALA A 152 0.71 11.11 -4.35
CA ALA A 152 1.29 11.24 -3.01
C ALA A 152 2.73 10.73 -2.94
N LEU A 153 3.08 9.70 -3.72
CA LEU A 153 4.44 9.18 -3.85
C LEU A 153 5.34 10.00 -4.80
N GLY A 154 4.86 11.13 -5.31
CA GLY A 154 5.60 12.01 -6.23
C GLY A 154 5.50 11.55 -7.68
N ASN A 155 4.32 11.17 -8.12
CA ASN A 155 3.99 10.64 -9.46
C ASN A 155 4.81 9.40 -9.83
N LYS A 156 4.95 8.48 -8.87
CA LYS A 156 5.63 7.19 -9.09
C LYS A 156 4.61 6.07 -9.26
N PRO A 157 4.97 4.99 -9.97
CA PRO A 157 4.14 3.79 -10.02
C PRO A 157 3.83 3.24 -8.62
N VAL A 158 2.67 2.60 -8.49
CA VAL A 158 2.17 2.02 -7.23
C VAL A 158 2.46 0.52 -7.20
N ASP A 159 2.71 -0.06 -6.03
CA ASP A 159 2.82 -1.51 -5.93
C ASP A 159 1.50 -2.15 -6.36
N PRO A 160 1.52 -3.23 -7.15
CA PRO A 160 0.35 -3.75 -7.87
C PRO A 160 -0.55 -4.59 -6.97
N PHE A 161 -0.92 -4.02 -5.82
CA PHE A 161 -1.75 -4.68 -4.82
C PHE A 161 -2.96 -3.84 -4.45
N PHE A 162 -4.07 -4.52 -4.27
CA PHE A 162 -5.34 -3.90 -3.92
C PHE A 162 -6.06 -4.72 -2.84
N ARG A 163 -6.73 -4.03 -1.93
CA ARG A 163 -7.69 -4.65 -1.00
C ARG A 163 -9.03 -3.95 -1.15
N PHE A 164 -10.09 -4.74 -1.31
CA PHE A 164 -11.45 -4.23 -1.35
C PHE A 164 -11.89 -3.77 0.04
N PRO A 165 -12.49 -2.56 0.18
CA PRO A 165 -13.15 -2.16 1.40
C PRO A 165 -14.16 -3.22 1.88
N THR A 166 -14.20 -3.43 3.19
CA THR A 166 -15.07 -4.45 3.83
C THR A 166 -14.84 -5.89 3.35
N LEU A 167 -13.75 -6.15 2.64
CA LEU A 167 -13.38 -7.44 2.04
C LEU A 167 -14.43 -7.99 1.05
N ARG A 168 -15.33 -7.18 0.53
CA ARG A 168 -16.32 -7.58 -0.48
C ARG A 168 -15.72 -7.47 -1.88
N ASN A 169 -15.68 -8.58 -2.59
CA ASN A 169 -15.01 -8.75 -3.88
C ASN A 169 -16.05 -8.92 -5.00
N PRO A 170 -16.69 -7.84 -5.54
CA PRO A 170 -17.67 -7.95 -6.62
C PRO A 170 -17.05 -8.60 -7.86
N PRO A 171 -17.70 -9.60 -8.51
CA PRO A 171 -17.10 -10.33 -9.63
C PRO A 171 -16.65 -9.44 -10.79
N ASP A 172 -17.43 -8.42 -11.14
CA ASP A 172 -17.08 -7.49 -12.21
C ASP A 172 -15.84 -6.65 -11.88
N MET A 173 -15.69 -6.25 -10.61
CA MET A 173 -14.49 -5.55 -10.15
C MET A 173 -13.30 -6.49 -10.02
N MET A 174 -13.47 -7.73 -9.63
CA MET A 174 -12.40 -8.75 -9.67
C MET A 174 -11.85 -8.90 -11.08
N LYS A 175 -12.76 -8.99 -12.08
CA LYS A 175 -12.36 -9.03 -13.49
C LYS A 175 -11.59 -7.77 -13.90
N TYR A 176 -12.13 -6.60 -13.59
CA TYR A 176 -11.48 -5.31 -13.93
C TYR A 176 -10.09 -5.16 -13.30
N VAL A 177 -9.96 -5.45 -12.01
CA VAL A 177 -8.67 -5.41 -11.29
C VAL A 177 -7.68 -6.41 -11.89
N GLY A 178 -8.16 -7.60 -12.32
CA GLY A 178 -7.38 -8.60 -13.04
C GLY A 178 -6.86 -8.10 -14.40
N GLU A 179 -7.69 -7.40 -15.17
CA GLU A 179 -7.30 -6.77 -16.44
C GLU A 179 -6.26 -5.67 -16.24
N ARG A 180 -6.21 -5.06 -15.05
CA ARG A 180 -5.18 -4.09 -14.64
C ARG A 180 -3.90 -4.76 -14.13
N ASN A 181 -3.83 -6.10 -14.09
CA ASN A 181 -2.73 -6.88 -13.54
C ASN A 181 -2.41 -6.52 -12.08
N VAL A 182 -3.43 -6.31 -11.28
CA VAL A 182 -3.34 -6.00 -9.85
C VAL A 182 -3.81 -7.19 -9.04
N ALA A 183 -2.98 -7.67 -8.12
CA ALA A 183 -3.36 -8.75 -7.21
C ALA A 183 -4.26 -8.25 -6.09
N VAL A 184 -5.27 -9.04 -5.76
CA VAL A 184 -6.20 -8.75 -4.67
C VAL A 184 -5.77 -9.45 -3.39
N PHE A 185 -5.57 -8.68 -2.33
CA PHE A 185 -5.29 -9.21 -1.01
C PHE A 185 -6.56 -9.17 -0.14
N SER A 186 -7.07 -10.34 0.21
CA SER A 186 -7.94 -10.52 1.35
C SER A 186 -7.08 -10.69 2.62
N THR A 187 -7.53 -11.48 3.55
CA THR A 187 -6.81 -11.80 4.78
C THR A 187 -6.95 -13.29 5.10
N ASP A 188 -6.11 -13.82 5.97
CA ASP A 188 -6.35 -15.12 6.59
C ASP A 188 -7.16 -14.96 7.87
N PHE A 189 -7.01 -13.82 8.53
CA PHE A 189 -7.90 -13.40 9.62
C PHE A 189 -7.83 -11.88 9.86
N ASP A 190 -8.98 -11.32 10.19
CA ASP A 190 -9.15 -9.94 10.62
C ASP A 190 -8.86 -9.83 12.12
N SER A 191 -8.06 -8.86 12.54
CA SER A 191 -7.82 -8.56 13.95
C SER A 191 -9.05 -8.01 14.65
N PHE A 192 -9.97 -7.36 13.91
CA PHE A 192 -11.09 -6.56 14.40
C PHE A 192 -10.66 -5.40 15.31
N ASP A 193 -9.46 -4.87 15.11
CA ASP A 193 -8.88 -3.79 15.90
C ASP A 193 -9.70 -2.50 15.87
N PHE A 194 -10.45 -2.26 14.79
CA PHE A 194 -11.37 -1.13 14.66
C PHE A 194 -12.52 -1.15 15.70
N LYS A 195 -12.77 -2.29 16.36
CA LYS A 195 -13.72 -2.43 17.48
C LYS A 195 -13.05 -2.25 18.84
N MET A 196 -11.72 -2.09 18.88
CA MET A 196 -10.94 -2.11 20.10
C MET A 196 -10.44 -0.71 20.47
N ARG A 197 -10.36 -0.46 21.77
CA ARG A 197 -9.90 0.83 22.31
C ARG A 197 -8.61 0.72 23.11
N LYS A 198 -8.16 -0.50 23.39
CA LYS A 198 -6.99 -0.78 24.21
C LYS A 198 -6.01 -1.67 23.43
N PRO A 199 -4.70 -1.39 23.47
CA PRO A 199 -3.70 -2.17 22.75
C PRO A 199 -3.68 -3.64 23.13
N GLU A 200 -3.95 -3.98 24.40
CA GLU A 200 -3.96 -5.37 24.88
C GLU A 200 -5.08 -6.21 24.21
N GLN A 201 -6.20 -5.57 23.84
CA GLN A 201 -7.29 -6.24 23.13
C GLN A 201 -6.86 -6.61 21.69
N VAL A 202 -6.16 -5.70 21.01
CA VAL A 202 -5.62 -5.93 19.67
C VAL A 202 -4.61 -7.08 19.70
N ILE A 203 -3.64 -7.01 20.62
CA ILE A 203 -2.61 -8.04 20.80
C ILE A 203 -3.26 -9.41 21.07
N LYS A 204 -4.20 -9.47 22.02
CA LYS A 204 -4.90 -10.71 22.35
C LYS A 204 -5.64 -11.27 21.13
N SER A 205 -6.35 -10.42 20.38
CA SER A 205 -7.10 -10.85 19.20
C SER A 205 -6.18 -11.45 18.14
N VAL A 206 -5.10 -10.76 17.80
CA VAL A 206 -4.14 -11.24 16.80
C VAL A 206 -3.48 -12.53 17.25
N MET A 207 -2.92 -12.58 18.45
CA MET A 207 -2.18 -13.75 18.92
C MET A 207 -3.07 -14.99 19.06
N THR A 208 -4.29 -14.86 19.63
CA THR A 208 -5.22 -15.99 19.74
C THR A 208 -5.59 -16.59 18.38
N LYS A 209 -5.83 -15.72 17.37
CA LYS A 209 -6.13 -16.19 16.01
C LYS A 209 -4.92 -16.81 15.36
N LEU A 210 -3.78 -16.20 15.53
CA LEU A 210 -2.52 -16.69 14.95
C LEU A 210 -2.10 -18.04 15.56
N GLU A 211 -2.28 -18.24 16.85
CA GLU A 211 -2.05 -19.54 17.51
C GLU A 211 -2.97 -20.64 16.93
N LYS A 212 -4.23 -20.29 16.62
CA LYS A 212 -5.19 -21.21 16.01
C LYS A 212 -4.83 -21.55 14.56
N HIS A 213 -4.37 -20.56 13.77
CA HIS A 213 -4.11 -20.75 12.35
C HIS A 213 -2.67 -21.18 12.05
N GLY A 214 -1.74 -20.94 12.96
CA GLY A 214 -0.31 -21.26 12.82
C GLY A 214 0.48 -20.30 11.93
N LYS A 215 -0.17 -19.64 10.99
CA LYS A 215 0.39 -18.70 10.00
C LYS A 215 -0.69 -17.75 9.50
N GLY A 216 -0.33 -16.71 8.75
CA GLY A 216 -1.38 -15.96 8.02
C GLY A 216 -1.05 -14.54 7.62
N ILE A 217 -1.88 -14.02 6.73
CA ILE A 217 -1.98 -12.62 6.36
C ILE A 217 -2.88 -11.95 7.40
N ILE A 218 -2.32 -11.01 8.16
CA ILE A 218 -2.99 -10.35 9.29
C ILE A 218 -3.54 -9.00 8.85
N LEU A 219 -4.85 -8.79 8.96
CA LEU A 219 -5.47 -7.50 8.70
C LEU A 219 -5.53 -6.68 9.99
N MET A 220 -4.96 -5.49 9.94
CA MET A 220 -4.98 -4.44 10.97
C MET A 220 -5.18 -3.07 10.31
N HIS A 221 -5.34 -2.02 11.11
CA HIS A 221 -5.55 -0.66 10.60
C HIS A 221 -4.59 0.31 11.30
N ASP A 222 -3.64 0.88 10.54
CA ASP A 222 -2.60 1.77 11.09
C ASP A 222 -3.12 3.15 11.48
N PHE A 223 -4.31 3.54 11.04
CA PHE A 223 -4.95 4.76 11.48
C PHE A 223 -5.58 4.65 12.88
N GLN A 224 -5.79 3.43 13.39
CA GLN A 224 -6.34 3.18 14.72
C GLN A 224 -5.30 3.42 15.83
N HIS A 225 -5.67 4.22 16.83
CA HIS A 225 -4.78 4.55 17.94
C HIS A 225 -4.36 3.30 18.73
N ALA A 226 -5.33 2.46 19.14
CA ALA A 226 -5.06 1.25 19.88
C ALA A 226 -4.13 0.28 19.13
N THR A 227 -4.27 0.17 17.82
CA THR A 227 -3.38 -0.64 16.96
C THR A 227 -1.99 -0.05 16.95
N SER A 228 -1.85 1.26 16.71
CA SER A 228 -0.53 1.90 16.68
C SER A 228 0.25 1.73 17.99
N GLU A 229 -0.44 1.69 19.14
CA GLU A 229 0.15 1.42 20.45
C GLU A 229 0.44 -0.07 20.68
N ALA A 230 -0.33 -0.97 20.05
CA ALA A 230 -0.16 -2.41 20.20
C ALA A 230 1.07 -2.95 19.45
N ILE A 231 1.47 -2.34 18.32
CA ILE A 231 2.46 -2.91 17.41
C ILE A 231 3.80 -3.23 18.09
N PRO A 232 4.42 -2.39 18.94
CA PRO A 232 5.68 -2.71 19.58
C PRO A 232 5.65 -4.04 20.34
N GLU A 233 4.64 -4.23 21.18
CA GLU A 233 4.51 -5.47 21.97
C GLU A 233 4.02 -6.65 21.11
N LEU A 234 3.19 -6.41 20.12
CA LEU A 234 2.77 -7.45 19.17
C LEU A 234 3.97 -8.03 18.41
N LEU A 235 4.86 -7.19 17.88
CA LEU A 235 6.07 -7.63 17.19
C LEU A 235 6.99 -8.44 18.11
N LYS A 236 7.10 -8.03 19.39
CA LYS A 236 7.83 -8.81 20.40
C LYS A 236 7.19 -10.19 20.59
N LYS A 237 5.87 -10.26 20.75
CA LYS A 237 5.16 -11.54 20.92
C LYS A 237 5.24 -12.44 19.70
N LEU A 238 5.23 -11.89 18.50
CA LEU A 238 5.47 -12.66 17.27
C LEU A 238 6.84 -13.29 17.31
N LYS A 239 7.88 -12.52 17.68
CA LYS A 239 9.25 -13.02 17.81
C LYS A 239 9.33 -14.11 18.87
N ASP A 240 8.85 -13.88 20.08
CA ASP A 240 8.88 -14.80 21.20
C ASP A 240 8.13 -16.10 20.88
N GLY A 241 7.05 -16.03 20.09
CA GLY A 241 6.29 -17.17 19.58
C GLY A 241 6.93 -17.89 18.38
N GLY A 242 8.10 -17.46 17.94
CA GLY A 242 8.85 -18.06 16.82
C GLY A 242 8.23 -17.74 15.44
N TYR A 243 7.37 -16.74 15.34
CA TYR A 243 6.82 -16.29 14.06
C TYR A 243 7.86 -15.53 13.25
N LYS A 244 7.72 -15.60 11.92
CA LYS A 244 8.64 -15.01 10.95
C LYS A 244 7.86 -14.12 10.00
N VAL A 245 8.30 -12.89 9.84
CA VAL A 245 7.66 -11.96 8.89
C VAL A 245 8.14 -12.20 7.48
N VAL A 246 7.21 -12.30 6.55
CA VAL A 246 7.44 -12.37 5.11
C VAL A 246 7.11 -11.02 4.49
N GLN A 247 8.05 -10.47 3.73
CA GLN A 247 7.80 -9.27 2.93
C GLN A 247 7.26 -9.65 1.56
N ILE A 248 6.22 -8.96 1.11
CA ILE A 248 5.64 -9.12 -0.22
C ILE A 248 6.06 -7.96 -1.10
N VAL A 249 6.49 -8.24 -2.31
CA VAL A 249 6.78 -7.26 -3.36
C VAL A 249 6.12 -7.66 -4.67
N GLY A 250 5.73 -6.69 -5.48
CA GLY A 250 5.18 -6.93 -6.81
C GLY A 250 6.27 -6.91 -7.87
N LYS A 251 6.15 -7.80 -8.85
CA LYS A 251 7.10 -7.89 -9.97
C LYS A 251 7.04 -6.66 -10.88
N THR A 252 5.83 -6.20 -11.21
CA THR A 252 5.62 -5.07 -12.12
C THR A 252 4.65 -4.08 -11.47
N PRO A 253 5.10 -2.86 -11.15
CA PRO A 253 4.22 -1.82 -10.59
C PRO A 253 3.10 -1.43 -11.54
N ILE A 254 1.99 -0.88 -10.99
CA ILE A 254 0.89 -0.34 -11.77
C ILE A 254 1.08 1.16 -12.02
N GLU A 255 0.91 1.58 -13.27
CA GLU A 255 0.82 2.99 -13.64
C GLU A 255 -0.62 3.49 -13.51
N PRO A 256 -0.84 4.67 -12.91
CA PRO A 256 -2.15 5.28 -12.87
C PRO A 256 -2.58 5.74 -14.27
N LYS A 257 -3.88 5.72 -14.54
CA LYS A 257 -4.41 6.27 -15.79
C LYS A 257 -4.37 7.80 -15.77
N PRO A 258 -3.87 8.46 -16.84
CA PRO A 258 -3.69 9.92 -16.86
C PRO A 258 -4.96 10.72 -16.57
N GLU A 259 -6.11 10.26 -17.07
CA GLU A 259 -7.41 10.89 -16.84
C GLU A 259 -7.81 10.92 -15.37
N TYR A 260 -7.49 9.89 -14.59
CA TYR A 260 -7.75 9.85 -13.15
C TYR A 260 -6.71 10.66 -12.37
N VAL A 261 -5.46 10.72 -12.83
CA VAL A 261 -4.45 11.62 -12.25
C VAL A 261 -4.94 13.07 -12.32
N ALA A 262 -5.42 13.51 -13.50
CA ALA A 262 -5.95 14.87 -13.69
C ALA A 262 -7.17 15.16 -12.79
N GLN A 263 -8.09 14.18 -12.65
CA GLN A 263 -9.25 14.32 -11.78
C GLN A 263 -8.85 14.47 -10.32
N VAL A 264 -7.97 13.58 -9.82
CA VAL A 264 -7.52 13.58 -8.43
C VAL A 264 -6.72 14.84 -8.10
N GLN A 265 -5.84 15.30 -9.01
CA GLN A 265 -5.12 16.57 -8.83
C GLN A 265 -6.07 17.75 -8.65
N LYS A 266 -7.15 17.80 -9.43
CA LYS A 266 -8.20 18.82 -9.28
C LYS A 266 -8.93 18.68 -7.94
N GLU A 267 -9.28 17.46 -7.52
CA GLU A 267 -9.98 17.22 -6.25
C GLU A 267 -9.12 17.55 -5.01
N ILE A 268 -7.81 17.24 -5.06
CA ILE A 268 -6.86 17.54 -3.97
C ILE A 268 -6.47 19.03 -3.99
N GLY A 269 -6.19 19.60 -5.18
CA GLY A 269 -5.76 21.00 -5.36
C GLY A 269 -6.88 22.02 -5.14
N GLY A 270 -8.13 21.68 -5.50
CA GLY A 270 -9.28 22.56 -5.32
C GLY A 270 -9.53 22.97 -3.86
N GLY A 271 -9.06 22.17 -2.89
CA GLY A 271 -9.10 22.53 -1.47
C GLY A 271 -8.07 23.58 -1.04
N LEU A 272 -7.02 23.80 -1.83
CA LEU A 272 -5.95 24.77 -1.55
C LEU A 272 -6.15 26.08 -2.33
N ASP A 273 -6.72 26.00 -3.55
CA ASP A 273 -6.98 27.17 -4.39
C ASP A 273 -8.33 27.86 -4.06
N GLU A 274 -9.25 27.18 -3.38
CA GLU A 274 -10.52 27.76 -2.89
C GLU A 274 -10.41 28.36 -1.47
N ALA A 275 -9.21 28.43 -0.89
CA ALA A 275 -9.01 29.25 0.29
C ALA A 275 -9.38 30.69 -0.07
N ARG A 276 -10.53 31.15 0.45
CA ARG A 276 -10.98 32.54 0.26
C ARG A 276 -9.80 33.48 0.55
N PRO A 277 -9.56 34.52 -0.27
CA PRO A 277 -8.50 35.48 -0.01
C PRO A 277 -8.55 35.94 1.46
N MET A 278 -7.40 36.07 2.11
CA MET A 278 -7.31 36.47 3.53
C MET A 278 -8.16 37.71 3.81
N SER A 279 -8.23 38.66 2.88
CA SER A 279 -9.07 39.87 2.92
C SER A 279 -10.57 39.60 2.97
N SER A 280 -11.03 38.40 2.56
CA SER A 280 -12.45 38.00 2.64
C SER A 280 -12.81 37.30 3.95
N VAL A 281 -11.80 36.89 4.73
CA VAL A 281 -11.95 36.15 5.99
C VAL A 281 -11.54 37.00 7.20
N ILE A 282 -10.55 37.86 7.02
CA ILE A 282 -10.00 38.71 8.09
C ILE A 282 -10.25 40.17 7.71
N LYS A 283 -11.02 40.92 8.55
CA LYS A 283 -11.19 42.35 8.47
C LYS A 283 -10.48 43.00 9.65
N THR A 284 -9.48 43.83 9.37
CA THR A 284 -8.86 44.66 10.41
C THR A 284 -9.83 45.76 10.78
N ILE A 285 -10.21 45.84 12.05
CA ILE A 285 -10.96 46.98 12.61
C ILE A 285 -9.93 47.86 13.28
N GLU A 286 -9.65 49.01 12.64
CA GLU A 286 -8.83 50.03 13.27
C GLU A 286 -9.65 50.62 14.40
N GLY A 287 -9.17 50.53 15.64
CA GLY A 287 -9.76 51.17 16.82
C GLY A 287 -9.53 52.68 16.74
N ASN A 288 -10.60 53.45 16.94
CA ASN A 288 -10.55 54.90 17.14
C ASN A 288 -9.83 55.23 18.44
#